data_9d0f089d112ae4af4abed8fdd24b4f87
#
_entry.id   9d0f089d112ae4af4abed8fdd24b4f87
#
_cell.length_a   1.000
_cell.length_b   1.000
_cell.length_c   1.000
_cell.angle_alpha   90.00
_cell.angle_beta   90.00
_cell.angle_gamma   90.00
#
_symmetry.space_group_name_H-M   'P 1'
#
loop_
_entity.id
_entity.type
_entity.pdbx_description
1 polymer ?
#
loop_
_entity_poly.entity_id
_entity_poly.type
_entity_poly.pdbx_seq_one_letter_code
_entity_poly.pdbx_strand_id
1 'polypeptide(L)'
;MTLQNIMKLPNEINGYLSSKDFSANTRSNYYYDLASFHDFFEERTISDEALELYKLHLSALSPSAQRRKISSANQYLLYLYQNKKINRYYKLEQISQKKIDKTHSYHPKIKEFPEFYGPLTGPGQFLALLILEFGLNFSEIQKLKWENFNWKFKYLTVEKSGIKRVLPIREKFSMRVKAIKNADELFAKSRQFLYTELKKFTPYSSKEIREQYILHQVKNGKTIYEVAGLLGLSTITTLEKYYR
;
A
#
# COMPACT_ATOMS: atom_id res chain seq x y z
N MET A 1 -29.34 -5.77 42.70
CA MET A 1 -29.41 -5.81 41.21
C MET A 1 -28.94 -4.47 40.69
N THR A 2 -27.68 -4.37 40.30
CA THR A 2 -27.08 -3.18 39.72
C THR A 2 -27.63 -3.05 38.31
N LEU A 3 -28.39 -2.02 38.03
CA LEU A 3 -28.77 -1.64 36.66
C LEU A 3 -27.48 -1.45 35.85
N GLN A 4 -27.12 -2.46 35.03
CA GLN A 4 -26.09 -2.32 34.04
C GLN A 4 -26.56 -1.17 33.14
N ASN A 5 -25.83 -0.05 33.20
CA ASN A 5 -26.04 1.08 32.31
C ASN A 5 -25.92 0.57 30.87
N ILE A 6 -27.06 0.35 30.22
CA ILE A 6 -27.17 -0.08 28.82
C ILE A 6 -26.67 1.08 27.97
N MET A 7 -25.40 1.03 27.61
CA MET A 7 -24.75 2.12 26.89
C MET A 7 -24.74 1.83 25.39
N LYS A 8 -25.47 2.65 24.63
CA LYS A 8 -25.37 2.66 23.16
C LYS A 8 -24.03 3.22 22.74
N LEU A 9 -23.50 2.74 21.62
CA LEU A 9 -22.27 3.27 21.05
C LEU A 9 -22.48 4.71 20.55
N PRO A 10 -21.78 5.72 21.11
CA PRO A 10 -21.94 7.10 20.68
C PRO A 10 -21.44 7.31 19.24
N ASN A 11 -22.21 8.01 18.41
CA ASN A 11 -21.77 8.33 17.06
C ASN A 11 -20.94 9.61 17.03
N GLU A 12 -19.64 9.46 17.16
CA GLU A 12 -18.66 10.54 17.15
C GLU A 12 -17.64 10.37 16.00
N ILE A 13 -18.05 9.71 14.91
CA ILE A 13 -17.15 9.40 13.77
C ILE A 13 -16.50 10.67 13.23
N ASN A 14 -17.28 11.72 12.99
CA ASN A 14 -16.76 12.97 12.44
C ASN A 14 -15.78 13.67 13.42
N GLY A 15 -16.09 13.66 14.71
CA GLY A 15 -15.20 14.18 15.76
C GLY A 15 -13.88 13.44 15.80
N TYR A 16 -13.94 12.11 15.76
CA TYR A 16 -12.74 11.27 15.68
C TYR A 16 -11.90 11.55 14.43
N LEU A 17 -12.53 11.57 13.25
CA LEU A 17 -11.81 11.80 11.99
C LEU A 17 -11.19 13.20 11.92
N SER A 18 -11.82 14.20 12.54
CA SER A 18 -11.29 15.56 12.61
C SER A 18 -10.14 15.71 13.62
N SER A 19 -10.08 14.83 14.62
CA SER A 19 -9.01 14.82 15.62
C SER A 19 -7.69 14.22 15.12
N LYS A 20 -7.66 13.68 13.89
CA LYS A 20 -6.51 12.98 13.30
C LYS A 20 -6.06 13.64 12.00
N ASP A 21 -4.76 13.71 11.81
CA ASP A 21 -4.16 14.11 10.53
C ASP A 21 -4.09 12.93 9.57
N PHE A 22 -5.24 12.58 9.00
CA PHE A 22 -5.34 11.53 8.01
C PHE A 22 -5.29 12.09 6.59
N SER A 23 -4.60 11.37 5.68
CA SER A 23 -4.78 11.61 4.25
C SER A 23 -6.25 11.43 3.84
N ALA A 24 -6.70 12.10 2.77
CA ALA A 24 -8.07 12.01 2.29
C ALA A 24 -8.54 10.56 2.08
N ASN A 25 -7.68 9.71 1.50
CA ASN A 25 -8.00 8.29 1.27
C ASN A 25 -8.08 7.49 2.58
N THR A 26 -7.19 7.77 3.54
CA THR A 26 -7.24 7.14 4.87
C THR A 26 -8.50 7.54 5.60
N ARG A 27 -8.84 8.83 5.59
CA ARG A 27 -10.07 9.37 6.20
C ARG A 27 -11.32 8.70 5.64
N SER A 28 -11.43 8.58 4.31
CA SER A 28 -12.54 7.91 3.63
C SER A 28 -12.65 6.44 4.05
N ASN A 29 -11.55 5.69 4.05
CA ASN A 29 -11.56 4.30 4.46
C ASN A 29 -12.00 4.12 5.93
N TYR A 30 -11.49 4.97 6.84
CA TYR A 30 -11.90 4.94 8.24
C TYR A 30 -13.39 5.28 8.41
N TYR A 31 -13.89 6.28 7.66
CA TYR A 31 -15.30 6.63 7.70
C TYR A 31 -16.19 5.42 7.36
N TYR A 32 -15.95 4.74 6.24
CA TYR A 32 -16.75 3.57 5.85
C TYR A 32 -16.57 2.38 6.80
N ASP A 33 -15.38 2.18 7.36
CA ASP A 33 -15.18 1.13 8.34
C ASP A 33 -15.96 1.40 9.63
N LEU A 34 -15.95 2.66 10.10
CA LEU A 34 -16.64 3.06 11.32
C LEU A 34 -18.15 3.18 11.12
N ALA A 35 -18.62 3.60 9.95
CA ALA A 35 -20.04 3.56 9.61
C ALA A 35 -20.56 2.11 9.71
N SER A 36 -19.87 1.17 9.06
CA SER A 36 -20.22 -0.26 9.16
C SER A 36 -20.11 -0.82 10.59
N PHE A 37 -19.23 -0.29 11.43
CA PHE A 37 -19.16 -0.62 12.84
C PHE A 37 -20.37 -0.10 13.60
N HIS A 38 -20.77 1.14 13.35
CA HIS A 38 -21.96 1.74 13.95
C HIS A 38 -23.24 1.02 13.55
N ASP A 39 -23.41 0.70 12.24
CA ASP A 39 -24.57 -0.05 11.73
C ASP A 39 -24.74 -1.37 12.47
N PHE A 40 -23.62 -2.08 12.75
CA PHE A 40 -23.67 -3.31 13.53
C PHE A 40 -24.14 -3.09 14.98
N PHE A 41 -23.82 -1.94 15.58
CA PHE A 41 -24.16 -1.58 16.96
C PHE A 41 -25.43 -0.76 17.09
N GLU A 42 -26.16 -0.46 16.02
CA GLU A 42 -27.36 0.42 16.05
C GLU A 42 -28.39 -0.06 17.08
N GLU A 43 -28.65 -1.37 17.09
CA GLU A 43 -29.62 -2.00 18.02
C GLU A 43 -28.95 -2.78 19.17
N ARG A 44 -27.62 -2.65 19.33
CA ARG A 44 -26.83 -3.38 20.32
C ARG A 44 -26.17 -2.44 21.29
N THR A 45 -26.09 -2.88 22.54
CA THR A 45 -25.24 -2.23 23.53
C THR A 45 -23.79 -2.65 23.34
N ILE A 46 -22.87 -1.74 23.65
CA ILE A 46 -21.45 -2.07 23.61
C ILE A 46 -21.12 -2.95 24.84
N SER A 47 -20.63 -4.14 24.56
CA SER A 47 -20.13 -5.11 25.55
C SER A 47 -19.03 -5.97 24.93
N ASP A 48 -18.31 -6.73 25.75
CA ASP A 48 -17.28 -7.65 25.24
C ASP A 48 -17.91 -8.73 24.36
N GLU A 49 -19.08 -9.24 24.72
CA GLU A 49 -19.84 -10.22 23.94
C GLU A 49 -20.27 -9.66 22.58
N ALA A 50 -20.77 -8.43 22.55
CA ALA A 50 -21.16 -7.76 21.29
C ALA A 50 -19.95 -7.51 20.39
N LEU A 51 -18.79 -7.23 20.95
CA LEU A 51 -17.54 -7.10 20.19
C LEU A 51 -17.05 -8.43 19.60
N GLU A 52 -17.20 -9.54 20.34
CA GLU A 52 -16.92 -10.87 19.80
C GLU A 52 -17.89 -11.24 18.67
N LEU A 53 -19.18 -10.89 18.77
CA LEU A 53 -20.15 -11.05 17.69
C LEU A 53 -19.75 -10.20 16.45
N TYR A 54 -19.24 -8.99 16.68
CA TYR A 54 -18.72 -8.18 15.56
C TYR A 54 -17.51 -8.85 14.89
N LYS A 55 -16.59 -9.45 15.63
CA LYS A 55 -15.49 -10.25 15.05
C LYS A 55 -16.00 -11.41 14.19
N LEU A 56 -17.02 -12.11 14.66
CA LEU A 56 -17.66 -13.18 13.88
C LEU A 56 -18.31 -12.64 12.62
N HIS A 57 -18.98 -11.49 12.70
CA HIS A 57 -19.54 -10.81 11.53
C HIS A 57 -18.47 -10.47 10.47
N LEU A 58 -17.27 -10.10 10.93
CA LEU A 58 -16.14 -9.80 10.02
C LEU A 58 -15.52 -11.07 9.40
N SER A 59 -15.82 -12.27 9.87
CA SER A 59 -15.17 -13.51 9.40
C SER A 59 -15.40 -13.83 7.92
N ALA A 60 -16.48 -13.31 7.33
CA ALA A 60 -16.78 -13.41 5.90
C ALA A 60 -15.85 -12.57 5.01
N LEU A 61 -15.11 -11.63 5.60
CA LEU A 61 -14.21 -10.74 4.86
C LEU A 61 -12.82 -11.34 4.70
N SER A 62 -12.04 -10.81 3.75
CA SER A 62 -10.64 -11.17 3.62
C SER A 62 -9.85 -10.83 4.92
N PRO A 63 -8.80 -11.59 5.27
CA PRO A 63 -8.01 -11.35 6.49
C PRO A 63 -7.41 -9.93 6.58
N SER A 64 -7.13 -9.32 5.44
CA SER A 64 -6.65 -7.93 5.38
C SER A 64 -7.75 -6.93 5.74
N ALA A 65 -8.97 -7.15 5.22
CA ALA A 65 -10.12 -6.31 5.52
C ALA A 65 -10.53 -6.43 7.00
N GLN A 66 -10.53 -7.65 7.55
CA GLN A 66 -10.80 -7.89 8.96
C GLN A 66 -9.84 -7.10 9.85
N ARG A 67 -8.52 -7.23 9.61
CA ARG A 67 -7.49 -6.51 10.39
C ARG A 67 -7.66 -4.99 10.30
N ARG A 68 -7.97 -4.47 9.10
CA ARG A 68 -8.19 -3.03 8.90
C ARG A 68 -9.40 -2.54 9.70
N LYS A 69 -10.55 -3.25 9.62
CA LYS A 69 -11.77 -2.88 10.34
C LYS A 69 -11.58 -3.00 11.87
N ILE A 70 -10.94 -4.03 12.36
CA ILE A 70 -10.61 -4.18 13.79
C ILE A 70 -9.67 -3.03 14.26
N SER A 71 -8.67 -2.69 13.46
CA SER A 71 -7.77 -1.58 13.78
C SER A 71 -8.51 -0.24 13.85
N SER A 72 -9.40 0.03 12.88
CA SER A 72 -10.23 1.23 12.85
C SER A 72 -11.14 1.31 14.08
N ALA A 73 -11.84 0.22 14.39
CA ALA A 73 -12.73 0.15 15.56
C ALA A 73 -11.97 0.36 16.87
N ASN A 74 -10.82 -0.29 17.05
CA ASN A 74 -10.00 -0.13 18.26
C ASN A 74 -9.51 1.31 18.46
N GLN A 75 -9.08 1.98 17.40
CA GLN A 75 -8.63 3.37 17.51
C GLN A 75 -9.81 4.31 17.83
N TYR A 76 -10.98 4.02 17.30
CA TYR A 76 -12.20 4.76 17.59
C TYR A 76 -12.68 4.53 19.03
N LEU A 77 -12.71 3.29 19.51
CA LEU A 77 -13.05 2.94 20.90
C LEU A 77 -12.10 3.61 21.89
N LEU A 78 -10.81 3.66 21.57
CA LEU A 78 -9.83 4.38 22.38
C LEU A 78 -10.15 5.90 22.43
N TYR A 79 -10.48 6.50 21.28
CA TYR A 79 -10.88 7.90 21.21
C TYR A 79 -12.13 8.17 22.06
N LEU A 80 -13.17 7.33 21.96
CA LEU A 80 -14.38 7.45 22.75
C LEU A 80 -14.09 7.37 24.25
N TYR A 81 -13.24 6.45 24.66
CA TYR A 81 -12.84 6.32 26.07
C TYR A 81 -12.06 7.53 26.57
N GLN A 82 -11.05 7.99 25.80
CA GLN A 82 -10.24 9.16 26.15
C GLN A 82 -11.06 10.44 26.26
N ASN A 83 -12.12 10.58 25.46
CA ASN A 83 -13.04 11.70 25.49
C ASN A 83 -14.25 11.49 26.43
N LYS A 84 -14.20 10.48 27.32
CA LYS A 84 -15.25 10.17 28.30
C LYS A 84 -16.64 9.95 27.68
N LYS A 85 -16.71 9.52 26.44
CA LYS A 85 -17.95 9.17 25.72
C LYS A 85 -18.42 7.76 26.06
N ILE A 86 -17.51 6.91 26.53
CA ILE A 86 -17.78 5.60 27.11
C ILE A 86 -17.04 5.48 28.44
N ASN A 87 -17.62 4.76 29.37
CA ASN A 87 -17.15 4.64 30.75
C ASN A 87 -16.04 3.60 30.95
N ARG A 88 -15.86 2.71 29.98
CA ARG A 88 -14.87 1.63 30.00
C ARG A 88 -14.16 1.56 28.66
N TYR A 89 -12.87 1.21 28.69
CA TYR A 89 -12.12 0.92 27.47
C TYR A 89 -12.43 -0.49 26.97
N TYR A 90 -12.92 -0.57 25.74
CA TYR A 90 -13.16 -1.81 25.01
C TYR A 90 -12.12 -1.99 23.92
N LYS A 91 -11.71 -3.25 23.68
CA LYS A 91 -10.72 -3.58 22.65
C LYS A 91 -11.07 -4.90 21.98
N LEU A 92 -11.10 -4.89 20.66
CA LEU A 92 -11.18 -6.08 19.83
C LEU A 92 -9.77 -6.70 19.71
N GLU A 93 -9.64 -7.95 20.12
CA GLU A 93 -8.41 -8.68 19.84
C GLU A 93 -8.27 -8.93 18.33
N GLN A 94 -7.07 -8.75 17.83
CA GLN A 94 -6.78 -9.10 16.44
C GLN A 94 -6.95 -10.60 16.24
N ILE A 95 -7.61 -10.99 15.16
CA ILE A 95 -7.69 -12.39 14.77
C ILE A 95 -6.26 -12.86 14.53
N SER A 96 -5.72 -13.60 15.50
CA SER A 96 -4.42 -14.21 15.34
C SER A 96 -4.53 -15.24 14.21
N GLN A 97 -4.03 -14.89 13.04
CA GLN A 97 -3.65 -15.97 12.14
C GLN A 97 -2.64 -16.81 12.92
N LYS A 98 -2.92 -18.11 13.12
CA LYS A 98 -1.86 -19.06 13.43
C LYS A 98 -0.70 -18.63 12.54
N LYS A 99 0.43 -18.24 13.13
CA LYS A 99 1.66 -18.04 12.39
C LYS A 99 1.82 -19.36 11.64
N ILE A 100 1.40 -19.40 10.37
CA ILE A 100 1.92 -20.43 9.49
C ILE A 100 3.41 -20.17 9.61
N ASP A 101 4.09 -21.11 10.23
CA ASP A 101 5.55 -21.05 10.36
C ASP A 101 6.09 -20.78 8.97
N LYS A 102 6.44 -19.51 8.73
CA LYS A 102 7.10 -19.09 7.50
C LYS A 102 8.58 -19.47 7.56
N THR A 103 8.84 -20.68 8.05
CA THR A 103 10.12 -21.38 7.94
C THR A 103 10.37 -21.86 6.51
N HIS A 104 9.41 -21.67 5.59
CA HIS A 104 9.76 -21.68 4.19
C HIS A 104 10.64 -20.49 3.91
N SER A 105 11.94 -20.72 3.88
CA SER A 105 12.93 -19.75 3.40
C SER A 105 12.37 -19.11 2.11
N TYR A 106 12.13 -17.80 2.18
CA TYR A 106 11.65 -17.04 1.03
C TYR A 106 12.78 -17.00 0.01
N HIS A 107 12.74 -17.88 -0.98
CA HIS A 107 13.70 -17.94 -2.08
C HIS A 107 12.99 -17.49 -3.38
N PRO A 108 12.77 -16.20 -3.57
CA PRO A 108 12.15 -15.71 -4.79
C PRO A 108 13.11 -15.96 -5.97
N LYS A 109 12.61 -16.60 -7.00
CA LYS A 109 13.36 -16.78 -8.24
C LYS A 109 13.41 -15.47 -9.02
N ILE A 110 14.59 -15.10 -9.49
CA ILE A 110 14.75 -14.01 -10.45
C ILE A 110 14.15 -14.47 -11.78
N LYS A 111 13.24 -13.65 -12.30
CA LYS A 111 12.59 -13.86 -13.61
C LYS A 111 13.18 -12.88 -14.61
N GLU A 112 13.39 -13.35 -15.82
CA GLU A 112 13.72 -12.51 -16.97
C GLU A 112 12.44 -12.12 -17.70
N PHE A 113 12.41 -10.89 -18.24
CA PHE A 113 11.28 -10.33 -18.98
C PHE A 113 11.75 -9.79 -20.33
N PRO A 114 12.22 -10.68 -21.24
CA PRO A 114 12.70 -10.25 -22.56
C PRO A 114 11.62 -9.52 -23.36
N GLU A 115 10.34 -9.90 -23.18
CA GLU A 115 9.18 -9.33 -23.83
C GLU A 115 8.98 -7.84 -23.47
N PHE A 116 9.41 -7.40 -22.28
CA PHE A 116 9.31 -5.98 -21.90
C PHE A 116 10.23 -5.09 -22.73
N TYR A 117 11.31 -5.67 -23.26
CA TYR A 117 12.29 -4.96 -24.07
C TYR A 117 12.09 -5.16 -25.59
N GLY A 118 10.97 -5.70 -26.01
CA GLY A 118 10.53 -5.71 -27.39
C GLY A 118 10.20 -4.29 -27.91
N PRO A 119 9.83 -4.14 -29.19
CA PRO A 119 9.30 -2.88 -29.70
C PRO A 119 8.13 -2.38 -28.83
N LEU A 120 8.07 -1.09 -28.56
CA LEU A 120 6.99 -0.52 -27.74
C LEU A 120 5.66 -0.63 -28.48
N THR A 121 4.73 -1.36 -27.88
CA THR A 121 3.38 -1.64 -28.42
C THR A 121 2.29 -0.82 -27.72
N GLY A 122 2.59 -0.21 -26.56
CA GLY A 122 1.60 0.56 -25.83
C GLY A 122 2.05 1.01 -24.44
N PRO A 123 1.16 1.73 -23.74
CA PRO A 123 1.47 2.31 -22.43
C PRO A 123 1.76 1.26 -21.35
N GLY A 124 1.12 0.09 -21.40
CA GLY A 124 1.32 -0.99 -20.42
C GLY A 124 2.76 -1.51 -20.42
N GLN A 125 3.36 -1.65 -21.58
CA GLN A 125 4.76 -2.07 -21.70
C GLN A 125 5.72 -1.02 -21.14
N PHE A 126 5.48 0.25 -21.41
CA PHE A 126 6.28 1.34 -20.85
C PHE A 126 6.16 1.41 -19.33
N LEU A 127 4.95 1.22 -18.78
CA LEU A 127 4.75 1.12 -17.34
C LEU A 127 5.50 -0.06 -16.73
N ALA A 128 5.47 -1.22 -17.37
CA ALA A 128 6.21 -2.40 -16.93
C ALA A 128 7.73 -2.13 -16.89
N LEU A 129 8.26 -1.45 -17.92
CA LEU A 129 9.67 -1.04 -17.96
C LEU A 129 10.02 -0.05 -16.85
N LEU A 130 9.18 0.96 -16.58
CA LEU A 130 9.41 1.90 -15.48
C LEU A 130 9.48 1.20 -14.12
N ILE A 131 8.62 0.21 -13.91
CA ILE A 131 8.61 -0.55 -12.65
C ILE A 131 9.83 -1.46 -12.56
N LEU A 132 10.17 -2.17 -13.64
CA LEU A 132 11.28 -3.12 -13.68
C LEU A 132 12.66 -2.44 -13.59
N GLU A 133 12.82 -1.28 -14.25
CA GLU A 133 14.10 -0.58 -14.34
C GLU A 133 14.41 0.30 -13.12
N PHE A 134 13.36 0.88 -12.52
CA PHE A 134 13.52 1.90 -11.48
C PHE A 134 12.85 1.52 -10.15
N GLY A 135 12.14 0.40 -10.08
CA GLY A 135 11.42 -0.01 -8.88
C GLY A 135 10.29 0.93 -8.49
N LEU A 136 9.71 1.68 -9.44
CA LEU A 136 8.66 2.64 -9.17
C LEU A 136 7.33 1.97 -8.82
N ASN A 137 6.52 2.63 -8.00
CA ASN A 137 5.11 2.31 -7.83
C ASN A 137 4.23 3.29 -8.61
N PHE A 138 2.94 2.99 -8.78
CA PHE A 138 2.03 3.87 -9.54
C PHE A 138 1.92 5.28 -8.98
N SER A 139 1.98 5.46 -7.66
CA SER A 139 1.91 6.81 -7.07
C SER A 139 3.17 7.64 -7.35
N GLU A 140 4.31 7.00 -7.56
CA GLU A 140 5.54 7.64 -8.00
C GLU A 140 5.46 7.96 -9.50
N ILE A 141 4.97 7.02 -10.31
CA ILE A 141 4.77 7.22 -11.76
C ILE A 141 3.82 8.39 -12.02
N GLN A 142 2.72 8.50 -11.26
CA GLN A 142 1.77 9.63 -11.39
C GLN A 142 2.36 11.01 -11.07
N LYS A 143 3.49 11.05 -10.37
CA LYS A 143 4.20 12.29 -10.03
C LYS A 143 5.35 12.60 -10.96
N LEU A 144 5.67 11.68 -11.87
CA LEU A 144 6.71 11.92 -12.87
C LEU A 144 6.26 12.98 -13.86
N LYS A 145 7.27 13.68 -14.38
CA LYS A 145 7.19 14.49 -15.59
C LYS A 145 8.27 14.02 -16.54
N TRP A 146 8.05 14.20 -17.84
CA TRP A 146 9.05 13.81 -18.83
C TRP A 146 10.40 14.52 -18.63
N GLU A 147 10.39 15.75 -18.12
CA GLU A 147 11.57 16.51 -17.74
C GLU A 147 12.40 15.87 -16.60
N ASN A 148 11.83 14.96 -15.83
CA ASN A 148 12.57 14.25 -14.79
C ASN A 148 13.60 13.26 -15.35
N PHE A 149 13.50 12.91 -16.64
CA PHE A 149 14.46 12.08 -17.35
C PHE A 149 15.56 12.94 -17.95
N ASN A 150 16.76 12.88 -17.39
CA ASN A 150 17.93 13.51 -18.01
C ASN A 150 18.60 12.50 -18.94
N TRP A 151 18.26 12.57 -20.21
CA TRP A 151 18.76 11.64 -21.24
C TRP A 151 20.26 11.84 -21.53
N LYS A 152 20.76 13.07 -21.41
CA LYS A 152 22.17 13.41 -21.64
C LYS A 152 23.07 12.77 -20.58
N PHE A 153 22.68 12.87 -19.30
CA PHE A 153 23.45 12.33 -18.17
C PHE A 153 22.93 10.99 -17.69
N LYS A 154 21.92 10.41 -18.35
CA LYS A 154 21.35 9.08 -18.10
C LYS A 154 20.92 8.87 -16.67
N TYR A 155 20.10 9.77 -16.14
CA TYR A 155 19.45 9.57 -14.83
C TYR A 155 17.98 10.01 -14.86
N LEU A 156 17.21 9.40 -13.96
CA LEU A 156 15.83 9.77 -13.63
C LEU A 156 15.81 10.33 -12.21
N THR A 157 15.21 11.50 -12.04
CA THR A 157 14.94 12.07 -10.71
C THR A 157 13.54 11.71 -10.27
N VAL A 158 13.40 11.13 -9.08
CA VAL A 158 12.10 10.76 -8.48
C VAL A 158 11.97 11.43 -7.13
N GLU A 159 10.83 12.07 -6.88
CA GLU A 159 10.52 12.68 -5.60
C GLU A 159 9.39 11.94 -4.88
N LYS A 160 9.59 11.68 -3.60
CA LYS A 160 8.56 11.08 -2.74
C LYS A 160 8.67 11.69 -1.33
N SER A 161 7.56 12.27 -0.86
CA SER A 161 7.50 12.87 0.49
C SER A 161 8.65 13.85 0.77
N GLY A 162 8.99 14.70 -0.20
CA GLY A 162 10.08 15.67 -0.09
C GLY A 162 11.48 15.12 -0.29
N ILE A 163 11.66 13.81 -0.39
CA ILE A 163 12.96 13.17 -0.62
C ILE A 163 13.14 12.94 -2.11
N LYS A 164 14.18 13.57 -2.67
CA LYS A 164 14.62 13.35 -4.05
C LYS A 164 15.65 12.23 -4.11
N ARG A 165 15.50 11.35 -5.08
CA ARG A 165 16.47 10.31 -5.41
C ARG A 165 16.79 10.30 -6.90
N VAL A 166 18.02 9.96 -7.21
CA VAL A 166 18.53 9.90 -8.58
C VAL A 166 18.77 8.44 -8.94
N LEU A 167 18.16 7.97 -10.01
CA LEU A 167 18.20 6.60 -10.47
C LEU A 167 18.89 6.53 -11.84
N PRO A 168 19.87 5.67 -12.05
CA PRO A 168 20.55 5.58 -13.34
C PRO A 168 19.63 5.01 -14.42
N ILE A 169 19.67 5.60 -15.61
CA ILE A 169 18.98 5.11 -16.80
C ILE A 169 19.93 4.17 -17.54
N ARG A 170 19.57 2.90 -17.62
CA ARG A 170 20.34 1.91 -18.37
C ARG A 170 20.15 2.10 -19.89
N GLU A 171 21.18 1.80 -20.67
CA GLU A 171 21.15 1.92 -22.13
C GLU A 171 20.00 1.11 -22.74
N LYS A 172 19.79 -0.11 -22.24
CA LYS A 172 18.70 -1.00 -22.67
C LYS A 172 17.32 -0.35 -22.56
N PHE A 173 17.05 0.41 -21.48
CA PHE A 173 15.83 1.18 -21.31
C PHE A 173 15.79 2.36 -22.26
N SER A 174 16.88 3.16 -22.29
CA SER A 174 16.97 4.36 -23.14
C SER A 174 16.68 4.04 -24.61
N MET A 175 17.27 2.98 -25.15
CA MET A 175 17.03 2.56 -26.53
C MET A 175 15.56 2.21 -26.80
N ARG A 176 14.85 1.62 -25.84
CA ARG A 176 13.45 1.21 -26.02
C ARG A 176 12.47 2.38 -25.97
N VAL A 177 12.76 3.35 -25.15
CA VAL A 177 11.86 4.53 -24.98
C VAL A 177 12.25 5.70 -25.86
N LYS A 178 13.31 5.60 -26.68
CA LYS A 178 13.81 6.67 -27.56
C LYS A 178 12.73 7.26 -28.49
N ALA A 179 11.77 6.45 -28.91
CA ALA A 179 10.67 6.87 -29.78
C ALA A 179 9.61 7.71 -29.05
N ILE A 180 9.57 7.68 -27.72
CA ILE A 180 8.62 8.47 -26.92
C ILE A 180 9.15 9.90 -26.84
N LYS A 181 8.36 10.85 -27.34
CA LYS A 181 8.71 12.29 -27.27
C LYS A 181 8.31 12.91 -25.93
N ASN A 182 7.17 12.49 -25.39
CA ASN A 182 6.63 12.93 -24.10
C ASN A 182 5.69 11.85 -23.54
N ALA A 183 5.67 11.68 -22.23
CA ALA A 183 4.79 10.75 -21.53
C ALA A 183 3.98 11.41 -20.40
N ASP A 184 3.93 12.73 -20.31
CA ASP A 184 3.25 13.47 -19.24
C ASP A 184 1.75 13.15 -19.20
N GLU A 185 1.11 12.99 -20.36
CA GLU A 185 -0.29 12.58 -20.41
C GLU A 185 -0.54 11.19 -19.80
N LEU A 186 0.38 10.25 -19.97
CA LEU A 186 0.30 8.93 -19.36
C LEU A 186 0.50 9.04 -17.84
N PHE A 187 1.47 9.81 -17.39
CA PHE A 187 1.76 10.00 -15.96
C PHE A 187 0.60 10.65 -15.23
N ALA A 188 -0.14 11.57 -15.87
CA ALA A 188 -1.32 12.24 -15.32
C ALA A 188 -2.56 11.34 -15.20
N LYS A 189 -2.55 10.12 -15.78
CA LYS A 189 -3.71 9.22 -15.72
C LYS A 189 -3.96 8.70 -14.31
N SER A 190 -5.22 8.30 -14.06
CA SER A 190 -5.60 7.72 -12.78
C SER A 190 -4.86 6.41 -12.50
N ARG A 191 -4.69 6.08 -11.22
CA ARG A 191 -4.07 4.81 -10.81
C ARG A 191 -4.79 3.59 -11.40
N GLN A 192 -6.13 3.66 -11.52
CA GLN A 192 -6.92 2.60 -12.11
C GLN A 192 -6.58 2.41 -13.60
N PHE A 193 -6.44 3.50 -14.33
CA PHE A 193 -6.01 3.45 -15.73
C PHE A 193 -4.64 2.79 -15.87
N LEU A 194 -3.64 3.23 -15.09
CA LEU A 194 -2.29 2.67 -15.13
C LEU A 194 -2.29 1.16 -14.80
N TYR A 195 -3.09 0.77 -13.81
CA TYR A 195 -3.26 -0.64 -13.46
C TYR A 195 -3.85 -1.45 -14.61
N THR A 196 -4.91 -0.94 -15.23
CA THR A 196 -5.58 -1.61 -16.36
C THR A 196 -4.65 -1.76 -17.56
N GLU A 197 -3.92 -0.72 -17.93
CA GLU A 197 -2.96 -0.78 -19.02
C GLU A 197 -1.82 -1.78 -18.74
N LEU A 198 -1.28 -1.78 -17.52
CA LEU A 198 -0.29 -2.79 -17.13
C LEU A 198 -0.85 -4.22 -17.27
N LYS A 199 -2.09 -4.46 -16.83
CA LYS A 199 -2.74 -5.77 -16.89
C LYS A 199 -3.07 -6.24 -18.31
N LYS A 200 -3.32 -5.32 -19.23
CA LYS A 200 -3.47 -5.65 -20.66
C LYS A 200 -2.15 -6.15 -21.27
N PHE A 201 -1.03 -5.63 -20.81
CA PHE A 201 0.29 -5.98 -21.35
C PHE A 201 0.88 -7.24 -20.72
N THR A 202 0.73 -7.43 -19.40
CA THR A 202 1.38 -8.54 -18.69
C THR A 202 0.46 -9.12 -17.60
N PRO A 203 0.51 -10.45 -17.35
CA PRO A 203 -0.21 -11.09 -16.25
C PRO A 203 0.36 -10.70 -14.87
N TYR A 204 1.59 -10.20 -14.82
CA TYR A 204 2.24 -9.85 -13.56
C TYR A 204 1.68 -8.57 -12.96
N SER A 205 1.59 -8.53 -11.64
CA SER A 205 1.24 -7.31 -10.91
C SER A 205 2.43 -6.37 -10.82
N SER A 206 2.16 -5.07 -10.64
CA SER A 206 3.21 -4.08 -10.38
C SER A 206 4.09 -4.44 -9.18
N LYS A 207 3.52 -5.15 -8.19
CA LYS A 207 4.26 -5.62 -7.01
C LYS A 207 5.26 -6.73 -7.38
N GLU A 208 4.86 -7.69 -8.20
CA GLU A 208 5.73 -8.78 -8.67
C GLU A 208 6.86 -8.24 -9.55
N ILE A 209 6.56 -7.31 -10.46
CA ILE A 209 7.59 -6.68 -11.30
C ILE A 209 8.57 -5.87 -10.45
N ARG A 210 8.08 -5.08 -9.48
CA ARG A 210 8.92 -4.32 -8.56
C ARG A 210 9.78 -5.24 -7.67
N GLU A 211 9.27 -6.40 -7.31
CA GLU A 211 10.03 -7.41 -6.60
C GLU A 211 11.24 -7.87 -7.40
N GLN A 212 11.10 -8.05 -8.71
CA GLN A 212 12.24 -8.41 -9.58
C GLN A 212 13.29 -7.32 -9.63
N TYR A 213 12.90 -6.03 -9.63
CA TYR A 213 13.87 -4.94 -9.46
C TYR A 213 14.68 -5.12 -8.17
N ILE A 214 14.01 -5.38 -7.04
CA ILE A 214 14.68 -5.59 -5.74
C ILE A 214 15.67 -6.76 -5.84
N LEU A 215 15.23 -7.90 -6.36
CA LEU A 215 16.05 -9.11 -6.50
C LEU A 215 17.30 -8.86 -7.36
N HIS A 216 17.16 -8.10 -8.44
CA HIS A 216 18.30 -7.72 -9.26
C HIS A 216 19.29 -6.83 -8.50
N GLN A 217 18.82 -5.88 -7.67
CA GLN A 217 19.71 -5.05 -6.87
C GLN A 217 20.45 -5.89 -5.80
N VAL A 218 19.74 -6.82 -5.15
CA VAL A 218 20.34 -7.75 -4.17
C VAL A 218 21.38 -8.66 -4.83
N LYS A 219 21.05 -9.25 -6.00
CA LYS A 219 22.00 -10.06 -6.78
C LYS A 219 23.25 -9.29 -7.17
N ASN A 220 23.10 -8.00 -7.44
CA ASN A 220 24.21 -7.09 -7.75
C ASN A 220 25.03 -6.65 -6.52
N GLY A 221 24.79 -7.26 -5.36
CA GLY A 221 25.55 -7.02 -4.13
C GLY A 221 25.19 -5.74 -3.38
N LYS A 222 24.08 -5.07 -3.71
CA LYS A 222 23.65 -3.89 -2.97
C LYS A 222 23.19 -4.24 -1.57
N THR A 223 23.58 -3.45 -0.61
CA THR A 223 23.15 -3.55 0.78
C THR A 223 21.65 -3.23 0.92
N ILE A 224 21.03 -3.70 1.99
CA ILE A 224 19.62 -3.42 2.29
C ILE A 224 19.33 -1.91 2.37
N TYR A 225 20.29 -1.12 2.88
CA TYR A 225 20.15 0.34 2.99
C TYR A 225 20.23 1.04 1.63
N GLU A 226 21.11 0.59 0.74
CA GLU A 226 21.19 1.11 -0.62
C GLU A 226 19.90 0.81 -1.39
N VAL A 227 19.36 -0.40 -1.28
CA VAL A 227 18.08 -0.77 -1.93
C VAL A 227 16.92 0.03 -1.32
N ALA A 228 16.89 0.24 -0.02
CA ALA A 228 15.89 1.11 0.62
C ALA A 228 15.97 2.54 0.08
N GLY A 229 17.17 3.09 -0.08
CA GLY A 229 17.41 4.40 -0.69
C GLY A 229 16.91 4.48 -2.13
N LEU A 230 17.25 3.48 -2.97
CA LEU A 230 16.78 3.41 -4.37
C LEU A 230 15.26 3.34 -4.49
N LEU A 231 14.57 2.73 -3.53
CA LEU A 231 13.11 2.59 -3.49
C LEU A 231 12.40 3.73 -2.76
N GLY A 232 13.14 4.65 -2.15
CA GLY A 232 12.58 5.72 -1.32
C GLY A 232 11.78 5.18 -0.13
N LEU A 233 12.29 4.15 0.54
CA LEU A 233 11.69 3.56 1.72
C LEU A 233 12.26 4.20 2.99
N SER A 234 11.40 4.55 3.93
CA SER A 234 11.78 5.08 5.25
C SER A 234 12.24 3.99 6.22
N THR A 235 11.92 2.71 5.94
CA THR A 235 12.29 1.56 6.79
C THR A 235 12.74 0.39 5.93
N ILE A 236 13.60 -0.45 6.49
CA ILE A 236 14.12 -1.66 5.82
C ILE A 236 13.25 -2.90 6.02
N THR A 237 12.25 -2.86 6.90
CA THR A 237 11.46 -4.04 7.32
C THR A 237 10.87 -4.83 6.16
N THR A 238 10.43 -4.14 5.09
CA THR A 238 9.87 -4.81 3.91
C THR A 238 10.93 -5.49 3.05
N LEU A 239 12.20 -5.15 3.23
CA LEU A 239 13.33 -5.69 2.46
C LEU A 239 14.02 -6.85 3.17
N GLU A 240 13.91 -6.97 4.48
CA GLU A 240 14.61 -8.00 5.29
C GLU A 240 14.46 -9.42 4.72
N LYS A 241 13.28 -9.74 4.18
CA LYS A 241 13.01 -11.06 3.61
C LYS A 241 13.88 -11.41 2.38
N TYR A 242 14.51 -10.43 1.73
CA TYR A 242 15.38 -10.62 0.57
C TYR A 242 16.85 -10.79 0.93
N TYR A 243 17.20 -10.56 2.21
CA TYR A 243 18.57 -10.61 2.75
C TYR A 243 18.78 -11.71 3.80
N ARG A 244 17.80 -12.60 3.92
CA ARG A 244 17.85 -13.77 4.80
C ARG A 244 18.39 -14.99 4.08
#